data_de94cae65d0ca61f6928cd7b06cdc743
#
_entry.id   de94cae65d0ca61f6928cd7b06cdc743
#
_cell.length_a   1.000
_cell.length_b   1.000
_cell.length_c   1.000
_cell.angle_alpha   90.00
_cell.angle_beta   90.00
_cell.angle_gamma   90.00
#
_symmetry.space_group_name_H-M   'P 1'
#
loop_
_entity.id
_entity.type
_entity.pdbx_description
1 polymer ?
#
loop_
_entity_poly.entity_id
_entity_poly.type
_entity_poly.pdbx_seq_one_letter_code
_entity_poly.pdbx_strand_id
1 'polypeptide(L)'
;AFLKANGKKQLIDAPGSTIIRDHDATHVIFGLDTSLEEESLLDSWVFSGTEWKLKQLLAYNKLPELKDLNKAFWKDPGYLKLGMVVIRAIPLKLKIWKRAKQMKKKWPFASPDYLLAKRICDLREEYGINILTPEERSTIKPLQWTGSINKNINDKKT
;
A
#
# COMPACT_ATOMS: atom_id res chain seq x y z
N ALA A 1 -10.90 -6.89 8.17
CA ALA A 1 -11.72 -5.69 7.92
C ALA A 1 -11.22 -4.90 6.71
N PHE A 2 -9.95 -4.42 6.69
CA PHE A 2 -9.37 -3.56 5.64
C PHE A 2 -9.45 -4.17 4.23
N LEU A 3 -8.90 -5.38 4.01
CA LEU A 3 -8.92 -6.04 2.69
C LEU A 3 -10.35 -6.30 2.21
N LYS A 4 -11.24 -6.73 3.12
CA LYS A 4 -12.66 -6.94 2.78
C LYS A 4 -13.32 -5.64 2.33
N ALA A 5 -13.04 -4.53 3.02
CA ALA A 5 -13.56 -3.21 2.64
C ALA A 5 -13.05 -2.75 1.26
N ASN A 6 -11.86 -3.18 0.86
CA ASN A 6 -11.28 -2.93 -0.46
C ASN A 6 -11.60 -4.00 -1.51
N GLY A 7 -12.52 -4.96 -1.21
CA GLY A 7 -12.90 -6.04 -2.12
C GLY A 7 -11.73 -6.96 -2.49
N LYS A 8 -10.72 -7.09 -1.62
CA LYS A 8 -9.55 -7.94 -1.86
C LYS A 8 -9.65 -9.24 -1.10
N LYS A 9 -9.21 -10.33 -1.74
CA LYS A 9 -9.03 -11.61 -1.07
C LYS A 9 -7.86 -11.49 -0.11
N GLN A 10 -8.05 -11.97 1.11
CA GLN A 10 -6.95 -12.09 2.06
C GLN A 10 -5.95 -13.13 1.54
N LEU A 11 -4.71 -12.72 1.36
CA LEU A 11 -3.59 -13.63 1.15
C LEU A 11 -3.12 -14.13 2.51
N ILE A 12 -2.63 -15.37 2.56
CA ILE A 12 -2.15 -16.01 3.79
C ILE A 12 -0.63 -16.05 3.73
N ASP A 13 0.02 -15.58 4.78
CA ASP A 13 1.46 -15.71 4.90
C ASP A 13 1.88 -17.19 4.89
N ALA A 14 3.01 -17.47 4.25
CA ALA A 14 3.64 -18.79 4.34
C ALA A 14 4.03 -19.10 5.80
N PRO A 15 4.07 -20.38 6.23
CA PRO A 15 4.48 -20.74 7.57
C PRO A 15 5.79 -20.06 7.98
N GLY A 16 5.78 -19.35 9.13
CA GLY A 16 6.94 -18.61 9.66
C GLY A 16 7.19 -17.25 8.98
N SER A 17 6.35 -16.81 8.05
CA SER A 17 6.39 -15.47 7.44
C SER A 17 5.28 -14.59 8.00
N THR A 18 5.52 -13.28 8.04
CA THR A 18 4.52 -12.26 8.37
C THR A 18 4.49 -11.14 7.33
N ILE A 19 5.07 -11.40 6.16
CA ILE A 19 5.42 -10.33 5.21
C ILE A 19 4.18 -9.71 4.55
N ILE A 20 3.14 -10.54 4.30
CA ILE A 20 1.87 -10.06 3.73
C ILE A 20 1.12 -9.27 4.79
N ARG A 21 1.01 -9.79 6.00
CA ARG A 21 0.40 -9.11 7.15
C ARG A 21 1.07 -7.75 7.42
N ASP A 22 2.38 -7.73 7.41
CA ASP A 22 3.16 -6.52 7.69
C ASP A 22 2.98 -5.47 6.58
N HIS A 23 2.92 -5.90 5.32
CA HIS A 23 2.56 -5.04 4.20
C HIS A 23 1.13 -4.47 4.34
N ASP A 24 0.14 -5.32 4.64
CA ASP A 24 -1.23 -4.88 4.87
C ASP A 24 -1.35 -3.89 6.04
N ALA A 25 -0.56 -4.08 7.10
CA ALA A 25 -0.49 -3.15 8.21
C ALA A 25 0.04 -1.77 7.78
N THR A 26 0.95 -1.70 6.79
CA THR A 26 1.41 -0.40 6.25
C THR A 26 0.31 0.34 5.50
N HIS A 27 -0.56 -0.32 4.75
CA HIS A 27 -1.76 0.30 4.17
C HIS A 27 -2.62 0.96 5.24
N VAL A 28 -2.90 0.22 6.31
CA VAL A 28 -3.78 0.69 7.39
C VAL A 28 -3.17 1.88 8.13
N ILE A 29 -1.89 1.81 8.53
CA ILE A 29 -1.25 2.86 9.31
C ILE A 29 -1.04 4.15 8.50
N PHE A 30 -0.73 4.06 7.21
CA PHE A 30 -0.56 5.21 6.32
C PHE A 30 -1.86 5.64 5.62
N GLY A 31 -2.98 4.92 5.82
CA GLY A 31 -4.31 5.32 5.37
C GLY A 31 -4.50 5.26 3.86
N LEU A 32 -3.89 4.30 3.19
CA LEU A 32 -3.97 4.09 1.74
C LEU A 32 -4.75 2.82 1.40
N ASP A 33 -5.46 2.84 0.27
CA ASP A 33 -6.16 1.67 -0.24
C ASP A 33 -5.23 0.80 -1.12
N THR A 34 -5.79 -0.19 -1.80
CA THR A 34 -5.07 -1.15 -2.65
C THR A 34 -5.23 -0.87 -4.15
N SER A 35 -5.53 0.37 -4.54
CA SER A 35 -5.48 0.81 -5.95
C SER A 35 -4.02 0.96 -6.42
N LEU A 36 -3.78 0.90 -7.73
CA LEU A 36 -2.42 1.03 -8.28
C LEU A 36 -1.75 2.35 -7.89
N GLU A 37 -2.54 3.41 -7.87
CA GLU A 37 -2.10 4.74 -7.49
C GLU A 37 -1.68 4.79 -6.02
N GLU A 38 -2.51 4.23 -5.14
CA GLU A 38 -2.24 4.25 -3.71
C GLU A 38 -1.15 3.25 -3.31
N GLU A 39 -1.01 2.12 -4.02
CA GLU A 39 0.18 1.25 -3.92
C GLU A 39 1.46 2.03 -4.25
N SER A 40 1.45 2.81 -5.33
CA SER A 40 2.59 3.65 -5.69
C SER A 40 2.91 4.73 -4.64
N LEU A 41 1.91 5.26 -3.93
CA LEU A 41 2.08 6.17 -2.80
C LEU A 41 2.60 5.43 -1.56
N LEU A 42 2.11 4.20 -1.32
CA LEU A 42 2.56 3.36 -0.23
C LEU A 42 4.05 3.06 -0.30
N ASP A 43 4.56 2.76 -1.50
CA ASP A 43 6.00 2.60 -1.71
C ASP A 43 6.79 3.80 -1.16
N SER A 44 6.29 5.02 -1.37
CA SER A 44 6.95 6.23 -0.88
C SER A 44 6.94 6.31 0.66
N TRP A 45 5.87 5.89 1.32
CA TRP A 45 5.81 5.77 2.76
C TRP A 45 6.74 4.68 3.28
N VAL A 46 6.74 3.50 2.65
CA VAL A 46 7.61 2.38 3.04
C VAL A 46 9.07 2.80 2.98
N PHE A 47 9.52 3.39 1.85
CA PHE A 47 10.91 3.81 1.71
C PHE A 47 11.32 4.95 2.63
N SER A 48 10.45 5.90 2.91
CA SER A 48 10.81 7.10 3.68
C SER A 48 10.38 7.06 5.15
N GLY A 49 9.30 6.37 5.47
CA GLY A 49 8.63 6.38 6.78
C GLY A 49 8.74 5.09 7.58
N THR A 50 9.36 4.02 7.04
CA THR A 50 9.51 2.75 7.76
C THR A 50 10.97 2.34 7.97
N GLU A 51 11.19 1.40 8.90
CA GLU A 51 12.47 0.70 9.13
C GLU A 51 12.57 -0.56 8.25
N TRP A 52 12.34 -0.42 6.95
CA TRP A 52 12.43 -1.54 6.01
C TRP A 52 13.88 -2.02 5.84
N LYS A 53 14.02 -3.30 5.51
CA LYS A 53 15.32 -3.93 5.20
C LYS A 53 15.28 -4.53 3.80
N LEU A 54 16.38 -4.46 3.07
CA LEU A 54 16.46 -4.98 1.70
C LEU A 54 16.01 -6.45 1.61
N LYS A 55 16.32 -7.27 2.61
CA LYS A 55 15.87 -8.66 2.67
C LYS A 55 14.35 -8.83 2.66
N GLN A 56 13.62 -7.89 3.28
CA GLN A 56 12.14 -7.91 3.33
C GLN A 56 11.57 -7.57 1.95
N LEU A 57 12.13 -6.56 1.27
CA LEU A 57 11.76 -6.20 -0.09
C LEU A 57 12.01 -7.35 -1.07
N LEU A 58 13.17 -8.00 -0.98
CA LEU A 58 13.50 -9.15 -1.82
C LEU A 58 12.59 -10.35 -1.55
N ALA A 59 12.23 -10.60 -0.28
CA ALA A 59 11.30 -11.67 0.09
C ALA A 59 9.89 -11.39 -0.43
N TYR A 60 9.41 -10.13 -0.31
CA TYR A 60 8.12 -9.69 -0.84
C TYR A 60 8.05 -9.92 -2.36
N ASN A 61 9.06 -9.50 -3.12
CA ASN A 61 9.09 -9.65 -4.58
C ASN A 61 9.19 -11.13 -5.06
N LYS A 62 9.54 -12.06 -4.18
CA LYS A 62 9.58 -13.50 -4.51
C LYS A 62 8.24 -14.20 -4.34
N LEU A 63 7.23 -13.57 -3.76
CA LEU A 63 5.91 -14.16 -3.57
C LEU A 63 5.31 -14.56 -4.93
N PRO A 64 4.78 -15.80 -5.07
CA PRO A 64 4.18 -16.27 -6.32
C PRO A 64 3.05 -15.36 -6.81
N GLU A 65 2.22 -14.87 -5.89
CA GLU A 65 1.08 -13.99 -6.15
C GLU A 65 1.53 -12.67 -6.79
N LEU A 66 2.67 -12.12 -6.35
CA LEU A 66 3.21 -10.90 -6.93
C LEU A 66 3.82 -11.13 -8.31
N LYS A 67 4.38 -12.31 -8.57
CA LYS A 67 4.86 -12.65 -9.92
C LYS A 67 3.72 -12.71 -10.92
N ASP A 68 2.58 -13.28 -10.54
CA ASP A 68 1.41 -13.35 -11.40
C ASP A 68 0.75 -11.98 -11.57
N LEU A 69 0.70 -11.17 -10.51
CA LEU A 69 0.25 -9.79 -10.58
C LEU A 69 1.16 -8.95 -11.50
N ASN A 70 2.48 -9.09 -11.38
CA ASN A 70 3.43 -8.42 -12.27
C ASN A 70 3.22 -8.83 -13.72
N LYS A 71 3.03 -10.12 -14.03
CA LYS A 71 2.71 -10.56 -15.39
C LYS A 71 1.41 -9.95 -15.91
N ALA A 72 0.38 -9.84 -15.06
CA ALA A 72 -0.87 -9.20 -15.42
C ALA A 72 -0.66 -7.71 -15.75
N PHE A 73 0.13 -6.99 -14.95
CA PHE A 73 0.46 -5.59 -15.22
C PHE A 73 1.21 -5.36 -16.53
N TRP A 74 2.02 -6.32 -16.99
CA TRP A 74 2.68 -6.22 -18.28
C TRP A 74 1.71 -6.30 -19.47
N LYS A 75 0.61 -7.04 -19.31
CA LYS A 75 -0.40 -7.19 -20.35
C LYS A 75 -1.42 -6.05 -20.37
N ASP A 76 -1.90 -5.67 -19.18
CA ASP A 76 -2.88 -4.60 -18.96
C ASP A 76 -2.72 -4.07 -17.52
N PRO A 77 -2.47 -2.80 -17.32
CA PRO A 77 -2.58 -1.65 -18.23
C PRO A 77 -1.38 -1.38 -19.15
N GLY A 78 -0.29 -2.11 -18.97
CA GLY A 78 0.95 -1.92 -19.74
C GLY A 78 1.85 -0.81 -19.19
N TYR A 79 3.12 -0.83 -19.57
CA TYR A 79 4.18 0.03 -19.00
C TYR A 79 3.92 1.53 -19.12
N LEU A 80 3.38 1.99 -20.26
CA LEU A 80 3.14 3.41 -20.47
C LEU A 80 2.11 3.94 -19.48
N LYS A 81 1.02 3.20 -19.24
CA LYS A 81 -0.01 3.61 -18.28
C LYS A 81 0.50 3.53 -16.85
N LEU A 82 1.26 2.48 -16.49
CA LEU A 82 1.91 2.39 -15.17
C LEU A 82 2.91 3.54 -14.96
N GLY A 83 3.70 3.88 -15.97
CA GLY A 83 4.59 5.03 -15.93
C GLY A 83 3.83 6.34 -15.69
N MET A 84 2.68 6.54 -16.37
CA MET A 84 1.83 7.71 -16.13
C MET A 84 1.26 7.75 -14.69
N VAL A 85 0.88 6.61 -14.11
CA VAL A 85 0.46 6.54 -12.69
C VAL A 85 1.57 7.08 -11.79
N VAL A 86 2.80 6.58 -11.97
CA VAL A 86 3.96 7.02 -11.19
C VAL A 86 4.22 8.51 -11.35
N ILE A 87 4.20 9.03 -12.59
CA ILE A 87 4.43 10.45 -12.88
C ILE A 87 3.35 11.33 -12.23
N ARG A 88 2.09 10.98 -12.37
CA ARG A 88 0.96 11.71 -11.76
C ARG A 88 1.02 11.69 -10.22
N ALA A 89 1.58 10.65 -9.64
CA ALA A 89 1.74 10.51 -8.20
C ALA A 89 2.90 11.35 -7.62
N ILE A 90 3.83 11.87 -8.46
CA ILE A 90 5.03 12.59 -7.99
C ILE A 90 4.71 13.70 -6.99
N PRO A 91 3.73 14.61 -7.20
CA PRO A 91 3.45 15.67 -6.25
C PRO A 91 3.07 15.14 -4.86
N LEU A 92 2.26 14.06 -4.80
CA LEU A 92 1.87 13.43 -3.54
C LEU A 92 3.05 12.65 -2.92
N LYS A 93 3.89 12.00 -3.73
CA LYS A 93 5.10 11.32 -3.26
C LYS A 93 6.07 12.30 -2.58
N LEU A 94 6.25 13.49 -3.14
CA LEU A 94 7.06 14.55 -2.52
C LEU A 94 6.44 15.04 -1.20
N LYS A 95 5.11 15.14 -1.13
CA LYS A 95 4.40 15.50 0.09
C LYS A 95 4.56 14.41 1.17
N ILE A 96 4.42 13.13 0.79
CA ILE A 96 4.67 12.00 1.67
C ILE A 96 6.11 12.05 2.22
N TRP A 97 7.09 12.25 1.35
CA TRP A 97 8.49 12.30 1.77
C TRP A 97 8.76 13.44 2.78
N LYS A 98 8.15 14.62 2.58
CA LYS A 98 8.22 15.71 3.55
C LYS A 98 7.61 15.33 4.90
N ARG A 99 6.41 14.71 4.88
CA ARG A 99 5.71 14.23 6.09
C ARG A 99 6.48 13.11 6.81
N ALA A 100 7.05 12.18 6.06
CA ALA A 100 7.87 11.11 6.62
C ALA A 100 9.12 11.64 7.35
N LYS A 101 9.71 12.74 6.88
CA LYS A 101 10.80 13.43 7.59
C LYS A 101 10.37 14.10 8.89
N GLN A 102 9.09 14.41 9.04
CA GLN A 102 8.52 15.05 10.23
C GLN A 102 8.03 14.03 11.26
N MET A 103 8.05 12.72 10.92
CA MET A 103 7.69 11.68 11.87
C MET A 103 8.61 11.68 13.08
N LYS A 104 8.05 11.45 14.26
CA LYS A 104 8.81 11.35 15.54
C LYS A 104 9.73 10.13 15.53
N LYS A 105 9.31 9.04 14.89
CA LYS A 105 10.07 7.80 14.67
C LYS A 105 9.52 7.05 13.46
N LYS A 106 10.33 6.21 12.84
CA LYS A 106 9.91 5.40 11.70
C LYS A 106 9.04 4.23 12.16
N TRP A 107 8.08 3.85 11.33
CA TRP A 107 7.25 2.66 11.56
C TRP A 107 8.09 1.39 11.37
N PRO A 108 8.08 0.41 12.31
CA PRO A 108 8.74 -0.87 12.11
C PRO A 108 8.01 -1.65 11.03
N PHE A 109 8.63 -1.87 9.87
CA PHE A 109 7.99 -2.59 8.76
C PHE A 109 7.52 -3.99 9.18
N ALA A 110 8.27 -4.68 10.02
CA ALA A 110 7.90 -5.98 10.59
C ALA A 110 6.86 -5.86 11.73
N SER A 111 5.95 -4.97 11.64
CA SER A 111 4.78 -4.68 12.48
C SER A 111 4.56 -5.63 13.68
N PRO A 112 5.23 -5.42 14.84
CA PRO A 112 5.10 -6.32 15.99
C PRO A 112 3.65 -6.41 16.50
N ASP A 113 3.24 -7.55 17.00
CA ASP A 113 1.85 -7.83 17.43
C ASP A 113 1.35 -6.83 18.48
N TYR A 114 2.19 -6.37 19.40
CA TYR A 114 1.82 -5.38 20.39
C TYR A 114 1.43 -4.02 19.80
N LEU A 115 1.93 -3.67 18.60
CA LEU A 115 1.50 -2.48 17.88
C LEU A 115 0.18 -2.73 17.17
N LEU A 116 -0.02 -3.92 16.57
CA LEU A 116 -1.25 -4.26 15.85
C LEU A 116 -2.48 -4.32 16.78
N ALA A 117 -2.28 -4.47 18.08
CA ALA A 117 -3.34 -4.44 19.10
C ALA A 117 -3.76 -3.03 19.52
N LYS A 118 -3.00 -1.98 19.17
CA LYS A 118 -3.29 -0.59 19.52
C LYS A 118 -4.27 0.06 18.55
N ARG A 119 -4.92 1.14 18.97
CA ARG A 119 -5.76 1.95 18.08
C ARG A 119 -4.89 2.71 17.07
N ILE A 120 -5.36 2.79 15.83
CA ILE A 120 -4.63 3.44 14.72
C ILE A 120 -4.36 4.91 14.99
N CYS A 121 -5.33 5.63 15.58
CA CYS A 121 -5.17 7.04 15.93
C CYS A 121 -4.02 7.25 16.94
N ASP A 122 -3.96 6.41 17.98
CA ASP A 122 -2.91 6.50 19.00
C ASP A 122 -1.52 6.21 18.41
N LEU A 123 -1.44 5.22 17.52
CA LEU A 123 -0.21 4.90 16.79
C LEU A 123 0.25 6.05 15.89
N ARG A 124 -0.68 6.66 15.13
CA ARG A 124 -0.35 7.81 14.28
C ARG A 124 0.17 8.99 15.09
N GLU A 125 -0.44 9.25 16.25
CA GLU A 125 0.02 10.30 17.17
C GLU A 125 1.39 9.96 17.78
N GLU A 126 1.57 8.72 18.25
CA GLU A 126 2.84 8.22 18.83
C GLU A 126 4.01 8.33 17.86
N TYR A 127 3.79 7.97 16.58
CA TYR A 127 4.79 7.97 15.53
C TYR A 127 4.90 9.34 14.79
N GLY A 128 3.97 10.26 15.02
CA GLY A 128 3.91 11.53 14.31
C GLY A 128 3.53 11.34 12.83
N ILE A 129 2.69 10.36 12.52
CA ILE A 129 2.25 10.06 11.16
C ILE A 129 1.11 10.99 10.77
N ASN A 130 1.38 11.88 9.80
CA ASN A 130 0.40 12.77 9.20
C ASN A 130 0.05 12.24 7.80
N ILE A 131 -1.06 11.48 7.70
CA ILE A 131 -1.49 10.84 6.46
C ILE A 131 -2.02 11.86 5.44
N LEU A 132 -2.07 11.45 4.15
CA LEU A 132 -2.75 12.24 3.13
C LEU A 132 -4.26 12.31 3.41
N THR A 133 -4.85 13.49 3.24
CA THR A 133 -6.31 13.65 3.38
C THR A 133 -7.04 13.04 2.18
N PRO A 134 -8.34 12.74 2.30
CA PRO A 134 -9.14 12.27 1.16
C PRO A 134 -9.09 13.24 -0.03
N GLU A 135 -9.12 14.55 0.23
CA GLU A 135 -9.07 15.61 -0.80
C GLU A 135 -7.73 15.59 -1.53
N GLU A 136 -6.63 15.42 -0.81
CA GLU A 136 -5.30 15.30 -1.41
C GLU A 136 -5.22 14.07 -2.30
N ARG A 137 -5.72 12.91 -1.84
CA ARG A 137 -5.71 11.66 -2.60
C ARG A 137 -6.59 11.73 -3.84
N SER A 138 -7.74 12.43 -3.78
CA SER A 138 -8.65 12.59 -4.91
C SER A 138 -8.08 13.36 -6.11
N THR A 139 -6.91 14.00 -5.94
CA THR A 139 -6.19 14.66 -7.04
C THR A 139 -5.64 13.67 -8.08
N ILE A 140 -5.51 12.40 -7.72
CA ILE A 140 -5.10 11.33 -8.63
C ILE A 140 -6.33 10.51 -9.01
N LYS A 141 -6.71 10.53 -10.30
CA LYS A 141 -7.82 9.73 -10.81
C LYS A 141 -7.35 8.27 -10.94
N PRO A 142 -8.09 7.30 -10.35
CA PRO A 142 -7.75 5.89 -10.46
C PRO A 142 -7.71 5.41 -11.91
N LEU A 143 -6.68 4.66 -12.27
CA LEU A 143 -6.55 4.02 -13.56
C LEU A 143 -7.54 2.86 -13.66
N GLN A 144 -8.38 2.89 -14.69
CA GLN A 144 -9.22 1.74 -15.02
C GLN A 144 -8.40 0.71 -15.79
N TRP A 145 -8.35 -0.51 -15.29
CA TRP A 145 -7.68 -1.65 -15.91
C TRP A 145 -8.49 -2.94 -15.64
N THR A 146 -8.22 -4.00 -16.38
CA THR A 146 -9.03 -5.23 -16.35
C THR A 146 -9.19 -5.80 -14.93
N GLY A 147 -8.15 -5.76 -14.11
CA GLY A 147 -8.21 -6.21 -12.71
C GLY A 147 -9.08 -5.34 -11.81
N SER A 148 -9.25 -4.05 -12.11
CA SER A 148 -10.16 -3.15 -11.37
C SER A 148 -11.62 -3.28 -11.82
N ILE A 149 -11.84 -3.60 -13.11
CA ILE A 149 -13.18 -3.76 -13.70
C ILE A 149 -13.88 -5.01 -13.17
N ASN A 150 -13.16 -6.12 -13.03
CA ASN A 150 -13.70 -7.36 -12.49
C ASN A 150 -14.20 -7.25 -11.05
N LYS A 151 -13.69 -6.28 -10.29
CA LYS A 151 -14.15 -5.95 -8.94
C LYS A 151 -15.60 -5.41 -8.94
N ASN A 152 -15.93 -4.53 -9.90
CA ASN A 152 -17.24 -3.89 -9.99
C ASN A 152 -18.35 -4.82 -10.50
N ILE A 153 -18.01 -5.93 -11.17
CA ILE A 153 -18.97 -6.90 -11.67
C ILE A 153 -19.45 -7.84 -10.56
N ASN A 154 -18.54 -8.20 -9.63
CA ASN A 154 -18.88 -9.07 -8.51
C ASN A 154 -19.69 -8.37 -7.42
N ASP A 155 -19.48 -7.04 -7.21
CA ASP A 155 -20.22 -6.24 -6.23
C ASP A 155 -21.67 -5.94 -6.66
N LYS A 156 -22.01 -6.14 -7.96
CA LYS A 156 -23.40 -5.99 -8.48
C LYS A 156 -24.19 -7.28 -8.46
N LYS A 157 -23.62 -8.41 -8.04
CA LYS A 157 -24.29 -9.75 -7.98
C LYS A 157 -24.59 -10.22 -6.55
N THR A 158 -24.35 -9.40 -5.55
CA THR A 158 -24.78 -9.57 -4.15
C THR A 158 -25.81 -8.53 -3.79
#